data_ad3e19944656efd9c5358d5e94f8e570
#
_entry.id   ad3e19944656efd9c5358d5e94f8e570
#
_cell.length_a   1.000
_cell.length_b   1.000
_cell.length_c   1.000
_cell.angle_alpha   90.00
_cell.angle_beta   90.00
_cell.angle_gamma   90.00
#
_symmetry.space_group_name_H-M   'P 1'
#
loop_
_entity.id
_entity.type
_entity.pdbx_description
1 polymer ?
#
loop_
_entity_poly.entity_id
_entity_poly.type
_entity_poly.pdbx_seq_one_letter_code
_entity_poly.pdbx_strand_id
1 'polypeptide(L)'
;PKNNYLPNPLWTMEFGATYPYKDKTPHSMKLTDLQKLKGKFGVSFKNMTKQEILENIPNYAKVRTKTFPDWKIRMIRRTREFYTINKKWVDKVLPKIIALEFEAYQKLEWNCQGDKFNLSKKIISFRGSGMRIRRSHSSPTLISASTSQVPYLAWKKRYLSLDECLKIQGFDKLKHYPATVDKFYPAIGNAVNVKVISKIAKNLFS
;
A
#
# COMPACT_ATOMS: atom_id res chain seq x y z
N PRO A 1 24.60 2.24 9.74
CA PRO A 1 24.27 3.61 10.02
C PRO A 1 22.89 3.88 9.41
N LYS A 2 21.87 4.07 10.27
CA LYS A 2 20.58 4.54 9.79
C LYS A 2 20.83 5.89 9.14
N ASN A 3 20.71 5.98 7.83
CA ASN A 3 20.81 7.23 7.13
C ASN A 3 19.89 8.24 7.83
N ASN A 4 20.41 9.41 8.22
CA ASN A 4 19.65 10.56 8.73
C ASN A 4 18.70 11.16 7.70
N TYR A 5 18.22 10.35 6.78
CA TYR A 5 17.23 10.71 5.81
C TYR A 5 15.88 10.67 6.52
N LEU A 6 15.32 11.84 6.74
CA LEU A 6 13.90 11.94 7.08
C LEU A 6 13.12 11.52 5.83
N PRO A 7 12.67 10.27 5.72
CA PRO A 7 11.83 9.90 4.62
C PRO A 7 10.58 10.74 4.77
N ASN A 8 10.16 11.34 3.71
CA ASN A 8 8.79 11.74 3.65
C ASN A 8 7.99 10.45 3.94
N PRO A 9 7.10 10.40 4.95
CA PRO A 9 6.48 9.15 5.41
C PRO A 9 5.63 8.51 4.32
N LEU A 10 5.46 9.21 3.21
CA LEU A 10 4.73 8.73 2.06
C LEU A 10 5.73 8.38 0.97
N TRP A 11 5.94 7.10 0.78
CA TRP A 11 6.91 6.55 -0.18
C TRP A 11 6.80 7.10 -1.61
N THR A 12 5.66 7.70 -1.96
CA THR A 12 5.50 8.39 -3.24
C THR A 12 6.23 9.74 -3.33
N MET A 13 6.88 10.16 -2.27
CA MET A 13 7.64 11.42 -2.23
C MET A 13 9.16 11.23 -2.41
N GLU A 14 9.64 10.00 -2.40
CA GLU A 14 11.08 9.68 -2.42
C GLU A 14 11.75 10.12 -3.72
N PHE A 15 11.09 9.95 -4.85
CA PHE A 15 11.63 10.20 -6.19
C PHE A 15 11.42 11.64 -6.69
N GLY A 16 11.49 12.61 -5.81
CA GLY A 16 11.33 14.03 -6.12
C GLY A 16 9.91 14.55 -5.88
N ALA A 17 9.83 15.75 -5.32
CA ALA A 17 8.57 16.33 -4.85
C ALA A 17 7.56 16.59 -5.98
N THR A 18 8.02 16.84 -7.19
CA THR A 18 7.17 17.13 -8.36
C THR A 18 6.88 15.93 -9.23
N TYR A 19 7.47 14.76 -8.90
CA TYR A 19 7.18 13.52 -9.63
C TYR A 19 5.73 13.05 -9.42
N PRO A 20 4.99 12.51 -10.40
CA PRO A 20 5.46 12.13 -11.73
C PRO A 20 5.51 13.30 -12.72
N TYR A 21 6.53 13.32 -13.54
CA TYR A 21 6.64 14.24 -14.65
C TYR A 21 5.84 13.69 -15.83
N LYS A 22 4.94 14.50 -16.41
CA LYS A 22 4.00 14.04 -17.45
C LYS A 22 4.69 13.32 -18.61
N ASP A 23 5.81 13.87 -19.06
CA ASP A 23 6.50 13.42 -20.29
C ASP A 23 7.88 12.81 -20.03
N LYS A 24 8.24 12.54 -18.76
CA LYS A 24 9.56 12.03 -18.39
C LYS A 24 9.44 10.84 -17.45
N THR A 25 9.79 9.67 -17.95
CA THR A 25 9.99 8.48 -17.12
C THR A 25 11.46 8.37 -16.73
N PRO A 26 11.82 7.61 -15.69
CA PRO A 26 13.21 7.42 -15.31
C PRO A 26 14.10 6.94 -16.47
N HIS A 27 13.56 6.09 -17.35
CA HIS A 27 14.27 5.60 -18.52
C HIS A 27 14.58 6.70 -19.54
N SER A 28 13.71 7.69 -19.68
CA SER A 28 13.87 8.81 -20.63
C SER A 28 14.64 9.99 -20.05
N MET A 29 14.89 10.03 -18.72
CA MET A 29 15.62 11.13 -18.08
C MET A 29 17.13 11.04 -18.32
N LYS A 30 17.79 12.20 -18.37
CA LYS A 30 19.26 12.29 -18.40
C LYS A 30 19.83 11.84 -17.05
N LEU A 31 21.03 11.26 -17.08
CA LEU A 31 21.73 10.80 -15.87
C LEU A 31 21.89 11.91 -14.83
N THR A 32 22.29 13.08 -15.26
CA THR A 32 22.49 14.27 -14.42
C THR A 32 21.21 14.70 -13.67
N ASP A 33 20.03 14.51 -14.28
CA ASP A 33 18.74 14.81 -13.63
C ASP A 33 18.34 13.72 -12.66
N LEU A 34 18.61 12.46 -13.00
CA LEU A 34 18.36 11.32 -12.10
C LEU A 34 19.21 11.39 -10.84
N GLN A 35 20.49 11.77 -10.96
CA GLN A 35 21.43 11.87 -9.83
C GLN A 35 21.05 12.94 -8.80
N LYS A 36 20.18 13.89 -9.16
CA LYS A 36 19.62 14.89 -8.24
C LYS A 36 18.44 14.34 -7.40
N LEU A 37 17.90 13.19 -7.77
CA LEU A 37 16.75 12.57 -7.11
C LEU A 37 17.21 11.56 -6.06
N LYS A 38 16.23 10.99 -5.34
CA LYS A 38 16.46 9.96 -4.34
C LYS A 38 15.67 8.71 -4.68
N GLY A 39 16.26 7.57 -4.40
CA GLY A 39 15.70 6.26 -4.66
C GLY A 39 14.82 5.71 -3.53
N LYS A 40 14.66 4.40 -3.51
CA LYS A 40 13.96 3.69 -2.45
C LYS A 40 14.51 4.10 -1.09
N PHE A 41 13.62 4.37 -0.15
CA PHE A 41 13.99 4.74 1.23
C PHE A 41 14.97 5.91 1.33
N GLY A 42 15.01 6.77 0.31
CA GLY A 42 15.84 7.97 0.30
C GLY A 42 17.32 7.75 -0.07
N VAL A 43 17.64 6.60 -0.63
CA VAL A 43 19.00 6.32 -1.13
C VAL A 43 19.42 7.40 -2.13
N SER A 44 20.59 7.99 -1.91
CA SER A 44 21.16 8.99 -2.82
C SER A 44 21.58 8.34 -4.13
N PHE A 45 21.25 8.98 -5.25
CA PHE A 45 21.69 8.57 -6.58
C PHE A 45 23.00 9.22 -7.02
N LYS A 46 23.60 10.05 -6.16
CA LYS A 46 24.87 10.71 -6.45
C LYS A 46 25.94 9.66 -6.75
N ASN A 47 26.67 9.85 -7.83
CA ASN A 47 27.72 8.94 -8.32
C ASN A 47 27.26 7.54 -8.79
N MET A 48 25.97 7.29 -8.89
CA MET A 48 25.45 6.05 -9.46
C MET A 48 25.35 6.15 -10.99
N THR A 49 25.58 5.03 -11.66
CA THR A 49 25.27 4.84 -13.08
C THR A 49 23.76 4.85 -13.31
N LYS A 50 23.36 5.07 -14.56
CA LYS A 50 21.93 5.02 -14.91
C LYS A 50 21.28 3.67 -14.60
N GLN A 51 22.01 2.59 -14.79
CA GLN A 51 21.52 1.23 -14.50
C GLN A 51 21.28 1.04 -13.00
N GLU A 52 22.24 1.36 -12.17
CA GLU A 52 22.09 1.29 -10.70
C GLU A 52 20.94 2.14 -10.19
N ILE A 53 20.76 3.34 -10.75
CA ILE A 53 19.63 4.20 -10.41
C ILE A 53 18.30 3.51 -10.76
N LEU A 54 18.16 2.93 -11.96
CA LEU A 54 16.94 2.25 -12.40
C LEU A 54 16.57 1.04 -11.54
N GLU A 55 17.56 0.36 -10.96
CA GLU A 55 17.34 -0.74 -10.01
C GLU A 55 16.87 -0.24 -8.63
N ASN A 56 17.34 0.95 -8.24
CA ASN A 56 17.08 1.54 -6.93
C ASN A 56 15.92 2.55 -6.89
N ILE A 57 15.27 2.85 -8.02
CA ILE A 57 14.06 3.68 -8.00
C ILE A 57 12.89 2.95 -7.32
N PRO A 58 12.00 3.67 -6.62
CA PRO A 58 10.80 3.08 -6.01
C PRO A 58 9.90 2.40 -7.05
N ASN A 59 9.20 1.34 -6.65
CA ASN A 59 8.33 0.60 -7.57
C ASN A 59 7.25 1.46 -8.24
N TYR A 60 6.73 2.47 -7.53
CA TYR A 60 5.77 3.40 -8.11
C TYR A 60 6.38 4.26 -9.23
N ALA A 61 7.68 4.52 -9.19
CA ALA A 61 8.41 5.30 -10.18
C ALA A 61 8.88 4.46 -11.38
N LYS A 62 8.88 3.12 -11.26
CA LYS A 62 9.30 2.22 -12.34
C LYS A 62 8.27 2.21 -13.47
N VAL A 63 8.63 2.81 -14.59
CA VAL A 63 7.86 2.78 -15.85
C VAL A 63 8.85 2.65 -17.00
N ARG A 64 8.69 1.59 -17.79
CA ARG A 64 9.56 1.30 -18.94
C ARG A 64 9.14 2.05 -20.23
N THR A 65 7.94 2.60 -20.25
CA THR A 65 7.40 3.37 -21.37
C THR A 65 7.88 4.82 -21.34
N LYS A 66 7.77 5.54 -22.46
CA LYS A 66 8.13 6.97 -22.55
C LYS A 66 7.21 7.87 -21.70
N THR A 67 5.98 7.42 -21.46
CA THR A 67 4.97 8.17 -20.74
C THR A 67 4.45 7.38 -19.55
N PHE A 68 4.00 8.10 -18.51
CA PHE A 68 3.37 7.50 -17.35
C PHE A 68 1.90 7.18 -17.63
N PRO A 69 1.39 6.01 -17.21
CA PRO A 69 -0.05 5.74 -17.24
C PRO A 69 -0.81 6.71 -16.32
N ASP A 70 -1.92 7.27 -16.80
CA ASP A 70 -2.71 8.26 -16.07
C ASP A 70 -3.19 7.78 -14.70
N TRP A 71 -3.59 6.51 -14.59
CA TRP A 71 -4.01 5.94 -13.31
C TRP A 71 -2.90 5.99 -12.28
N LYS A 72 -1.65 5.77 -12.69
CA LYS A 72 -0.46 5.79 -11.83
C LYS A 72 -0.14 7.22 -11.38
N ILE A 73 -0.23 8.18 -12.30
CA ILE A 73 -0.10 9.60 -12.00
C ILE A 73 -1.13 10.02 -10.95
N ARG A 74 -2.39 9.64 -11.16
CA ARG A 74 -3.47 9.96 -10.21
C ARG A 74 -3.24 9.33 -8.83
N MET A 75 -2.76 8.10 -8.76
CA MET A 75 -2.44 7.42 -7.50
C MET A 75 -1.34 8.16 -6.73
N ILE A 76 -0.25 8.48 -7.39
CA ILE A 76 0.89 9.19 -6.78
C ILE A 76 0.47 10.56 -6.28
N ARG A 77 -0.21 11.35 -7.12
CA ARG A 77 -0.68 12.70 -6.75
C ARG A 77 -1.61 12.68 -5.55
N ARG A 78 -2.54 11.74 -5.48
CA ARG A 78 -3.45 11.60 -4.33
C ARG A 78 -2.72 11.28 -3.03
N THR A 79 -1.74 10.40 -3.07
CA THR A 79 -0.98 10.07 -1.87
C THR A 79 -0.20 11.30 -1.38
N ARG A 80 0.35 12.09 -2.29
CA ARG A 80 1.01 13.35 -1.96
C ARG A 80 0.06 14.40 -1.40
N GLU A 81 -1.11 14.52 -2.00
CA GLU A 81 -2.16 15.43 -1.54
C GLU A 81 -2.64 15.05 -0.13
N PHE A 82 -2.82 13.75 0.14
CA PHE A 82 -3.11 13.27 1.50
C PHE A 82 -2.08 13.78 2.51
N TYR A 83 -0.79 13.65 2.21
CA TYR A 83 0.25 14.17 3.09
C TYR A 83 0.16 15.69 3.25
N THR A 84 0.05 16.42 2.17
CA THR A 84 -0.01 17.89 2.20
C THR A 84 -1.15 18.39 3.08
N ILE A 85 -2.34 17.82 2.93
CA ILE A 85 -3.52 18.21 3.72
C ILE A 85 -3.39 17.81 5.19
N ASN A 86 -2.77 16.67 5.46
CA ASN A 86 -2.63 16.13 6.81
C ASN A 86 -1.26 16.38 7.45
N LYS A 87 -0.42 17.21 6.85
CA LYS A 87 0.99 17.43 7.23
C LYS A 87 1.15 17.67 8.73
N LYS A 88 0.32 18.53 9.31
CA LYS A 88 0.40 18.92 10.72
C LYS A 88 0.33 17.75 11.69
N TRP A 89 -0.52 16.74 11.43
CA TRP A 89 -0.62 15.58 12.29
C TRP A 89 0.31 14.44 11.85
N VAL A 90 0.57 14.28 10.56
CA VAL A 90 1.50 13.27 10.05
C VAL A 90 2.90 13.55 10.59
N ASP A 91 3.37 14.80 10.54
CA ASP A 91 4.69 15.18 11.04
C ASP A 91 4.85 14.91 12.56
N LYS A 92 3.75 15.01 13.35
CA LYS A 92 3.79 14.66 14.77
C LYS A 92 4.04 13.18 15.04
N VAL A 93 3.58 12.29 14.18
CA VAL A 93 3.76 10.84 14.30
C VAL A 93 4.95 10.32 13.50
N LEU A 94 5.55 11.17 12.68
CA LEU A 94 6.66 10.83 11.80
C LEU A 94 7.83 10.15 12.51
N PRO A 95 8.31 10.61 13.69
CA PRO A 95 9.39 9.92 14.40
C PRO A 95 9.07 8.46 14.73
N LYS A 96 7.80 8.17 15.08
CA LYS A 96 7.34 6.80 15.35
C LYS A 96 7.29 5.96 14.08
N ILE A 97 6.88 6.56 12.95
CA ILE A 97 6.84 5.90 11.65
C ILE A 97 8.26 5.54 11.19
N ILE A 98 9.22 6.46 11.35
CA ILE A 98 10.63 6.25 10.96
C ILE A 98 11.29 5.17 11.83
N ALA A 99 10.88 5.05 13.08
CA ALA A 99 11.39 4.05 14.02
C ALA A 99 10.84 2.63 13.77
N LEU A 100 9.88 2.44 12.86
CA LEU A 100 9.37 1.11 12.53
C LEU A 100 10.48 0.22 11.99
N GLU A 101 10.52 -1.01 12.47
CA GLU A 101 11.52 -2.01 12.11
C GLU A 101 11.56 -2.27 10.60
N PHE A 102 10.38 -2.40 10.00
CA PHE A 102 10.25 -2.65 8.56
C PHE A 102 9.99 -1.34 7.81
N GLU A 103 10.95 -0.92 7.01
CA GLU A 103 10.85 0.29 6.18
C GLU A 103 9.62 0.30 5.27
N ALA A 104 9.12 -0.88 4.86
CA ALA A 104 7.88 -0.99 4.09
C ALA A 104 6.67 -0.39 4.84
N TYR A 105 6.63 -0.49 6.17
CA TYR A 105 5.54 0.07 6.98
C TYR A 105 5.58 1.60 7.06
N GLN A 106 6.67 2.21 6.69
CA GLN A 106 6.79 3.67 6.59
C GLN A 106 6.09 4.23 5.34
N LYS A 107 5.55 3.37 4.48
CA LYS A 107 4.93 3.74 3.21
C LYS A 107 3.42 3.72 3.30
N LEU A 108 2.77 4.72 2.71
CA LEU A 108 1.32 4.86 2.68
C LEU A 108 0.82 5.04 1.25
N GLU A 109 -0.25 4.31 0.91
CA GLU A 109 -0.96 4.41 -0.36
C GLU A 109 -2.43 4.76 -0.12
N TRP A 110 -2.87 5.92 -0.63
CA TRP A 110 -4.27 6.36 -0.54
C TRP A 110 -5.09 5.83 -1.71
N ASN A 111 -5.94 4.83 -1.46
CA ASN A 111 -6.82 4.20 -2.46
C ASN A 111 -8.30 4.55 -2.26
N CYS A 112 -8.59 5.80 -1.92
CA CYS A 112 -9.95 6.30 -1.68
C CYS A 112 -10.26 7.49 -2.59
N GLN A 113 -10.25 7.28 -3.90
CA GLN A 113 -10.48 8.33 -4.89
C GLN A 113 -11.80 9.08 -4.64
N GLY A 114 -11.74 10.41 -4.58
CA GLY A 114 -12.91 11.26 -4.37
C GLY A 114 -13.37 11.42 -2.92
N ASP A 115 -12.78 10.66 -1.97
CA ASP A 115 -13.10 10.78 -0.56
C ASP A 115 -12.27 11.87 0.12
N LYS A 116 -12.82 12.47 1.18
CA LYS A 116 -12.06 13.34 2.08
C LYS A 116 -10.87 12.60 2.68
N PHE A 117 -9.73 13.29 2.79
CA PHE A 117 -8.49 12.73 3.33
C PHE A 117 -8.50 12.60 4.85
N ASN A 118 -9.34 11.74 5.37
CA ASN A 118 -9.34 11.35 6.78
C ASN A 118 -9.42 9.82 6.91
N LEU A 119 -8.99 9.30 8.04
CA LEU A 119 -8.96 7.85 8.30
C LEU A 119 -10.28 7.33 8.88
N SER A 120 -11.22 8.20 9.27
CA SER A 120 -12.51 7.77 9.79
C SER A 120 -13.26 6.96 8.73
N LYS A 121 -13.85 5.85 9.14
CA LYS A 121 -14.57 4.93 8.25
C LYS A 121 -13.72 4.39 7.09
N LYS A 122 -12.41 4.20 7.30
CA LYS A 122 -11.50 3.58 6.32
C LYS A 122 -11.01 2.23 6.80
N ILE A 123 -10.71 1.36 5.85
CA ILE A 123 -10.01 0.10 6.10
C ILE A 123 -8.53 0.31 5.79
N ILE A 124 -7.68 -0.11 6.72
CA ILE A 124 -6.23 -0.06 6.58
C ILE A 124 -5.72 -1.49 6.43
N SER A 125 -4.91 -1.74 5.44
CA SER A 125 -4.23 -3.03 5.26
C SER A 125 -2.73 -2.83 5.21
N PHE A 126 -2.01 -3.66 5.94
CA PHE A 126 -0.56 -3.69 5.96
C PHE A 126 -0.06 -4.76 4.97
N ARG A 127 0.92 -4.41 4.17
CA ARG A 127 1.53 -5.31 3.18
C ARG A 127 3.03 -5.07 3.13
N GLY A 128 3.80 -6.01 2.61
CA GLY A 128 5.23 -5.81 2.41
C GLY A 128 5.58 -4.58 1.53
N SER A 129 4.62 -4.09 0.73
CA SER A 129 4.77 -2.87 -0.07
C SER A 129 4.32 -1.58 0.62
N GLY A 130 3.82 -1.66 1.86
CA GLY A 130 3.36 -0.51 2.62
C GLY A 130 1.92 -0.58 3.09
N MET A 131 1.50 0.47 3.76
CA MET A 131 0.15 0.68 4.29
C MET A 131 -0.79 1.11 3.16
N ARG A 132 -1.94 0.48 3.04
CA ARG A 132 -3.00 0.85 2.10
C ARG A 132 -4.24 1.31 2.81
N ILE A 133 -4.72 2.49 2.46
CA ILE A 133 -6.00 3.03 2.92
C ILE A 133 -7.05 2.77 1.86
N ARG A 134 -8.18 2.16 2.27
CA ARG A 134 -9.31 1.82 1.40
C ARG A 134 -10.63 2.31 1.97
N ARG A 135 -11.65 2.39 1.11
CA ARG A 135 -13.02 2.65 1.51
C ARG A 135 -13.59 1.49 2.33
N SER A 136 -14.57 1.78 3.19
CA SER A 136 -15.17 0.78 4.08
C SER A 136 -16.19 -0.15 3.42
N HIS A 137 -16.64 0.16 2.19
CA HIS A 137 -17.66 -0.65 1.51
C HIS A 137 -17.12 -1.94 0.87
N SER A 138 -15.79 -2.12 0.86
CA SER A 138 -15.18 -3.34 0.32
C SER A 138 -13.96 -3.73 1.15
N SER A 139 -13.87 -5.01 1.51
CA SER A 139 -12.68 -5.56 2.15
C SER A 139 -11.58 -5.80 1.11
N PRO A 140 -10.31 -5.59 1.46
CA PRO A 140 -9.23 -6.19 0.70
C PRO A 140 -9.31 -7.72 0.77
N THR A 141 -8.76 -8.40 -0.23
CA THR A 141 -8.62 -9.86 -0.22
C THR A 141 -7.91 -10.31 1.06
N LEU A 142 -8.51 -11.24 1.76
CA LEU A 142 -7.83 -11.96 2.84
C LEU A 142 -6.77 -12.86 2.20
N ILE A 143 -5.54 -12.74 2.63
CA ILE A 143 -4.43 -13.53 2.11
C ILE A 143 -3.89 -14.44 3.21
N SER A 144 -3.40 -15.61 2.83
CA SER A 144 -2.74 -16.54 3.74
C SER A 144 -1.38 -15.99 4.16
N ALA A 145 -1.42 -15.04 5.08
CA ALA A 145 -0.23 -14.39 5.59
C ALA A 145 -0.32 -14.22 7.10
N SER A 146 0.67 -13.56 7.66
CA SER A 146 0.71 -13.27 9.10
C SER A 146 -0.49 -12.46 9.55
N THR A 147 -0.80 -12.56 10.84
CA THR A 147 -1.84 -11.78 11.53
C THR A 147 -1.75 -10.27 11.27
N SER A 148 -0.53 -9.75 11.01
CA SER A 148 -0.29 -8.34 10.70
C SER A 148 -0.93 -7.87 9.38
N GLN A 149 -1.32 -8.79 8.50
CA GLN A 149 -1.94 -8.47 7.20
C GLN A 149 -3.47 -8.49 7.23
N VAL A 150 -4.06 -8.83 8.37
CA VAL A 150 -5.52 -8.74 8.59
C VAL A 150 -5.95 -7.29 8.45
N PRO A 151 -7.07 -6.99 7.75
CA PRO A 151 -7.55 -5.62 7.62
C PRO A 151 -7.89 -4.98 8.96
N TYR A 152 -7.44 -3.74 9.15
CA TYR A 152 -7.71 -2.93 10.33
C TYR A 152 -8.87 -1.97 10.07
N LEU A 153 -9.87 -1.97 10.95
CA LEU A 153 -11.04 -1.10 10.88
C LEU A 153 -10.77 0.20 11.66
N ALA A 154 -10.47 1.29 10.95
CA ALA A 154 -10.07 2.53 11.61
C ALA A 154 -11.13 3.10 12.57
N TRP A 155 -12.42 2.94 12.23
CA TRP A 155 -13.55 3.41 13.08
C TRP A 155 -13.78 2.57 14.32
N LYS A 156 -13.33 1.29 14.32
CA LYS A 156 -13.42 0.40 15.48
C LYS A 156 -12.11 0.28 16.24
N LYS A 157 -11.03 0.87 15.69
CA LYS A 157 -9.68 0.80 16.23
C LYS A 157 -9.19 -0.63 16.52
N ARG A 158 -9.58 -1.60 15.68
CA ARG A 158 -9.19 -3.00 15.79
C ARG A 158 -9.11 -3.68 14.42
N TYR A 159 -8.47 -4.82 14.37
CA TYR A 159 -8.51 -5.72 13.21
C TYR A 159 -9.88 -6.36 13.02
N LEU A 160 -10.13 -6.92 11.84
CA LEU A 160 -11.29 -7.78 11.59
C LEU A 160 -11.30 -8.94 12.59
N SER A 161 -12.49 -9.26 13.14
CA SER A 161 -12.67 -10.45 13.96
C SER A 161 -12.72 -11.71 13.08
N LEU A 162 -12.56 -12.88 13.72
CA LEU A 162 -12.67 -14.18 13.03
C LEU A 162 -14.03 -14.31 12.33
N ASP A 163 -15.13 -13.97 13.03
CA ASP A 163 -16.49 -14.01 12.47
C ASP A 163 -16.67 -13.06 11.28
N GLU A 164 -16.08 -11.85 11.35
CA GLU A 164 -16.11 -10.90 10.22
C GLU A 164 -15.36 -11.46 9.00
N CYS A 165 -14.23 -12.14 9.21
CA CYS A 165 -13.49 -12.81 8.16
C CYS A 165 -14.27 -13.99 7.55
N LEU A 166 -14.94 -14.81 8.37
CA LEU A 166 -15.80 -15.88 7.89
C LEU A 166 -16.94 -15.36 7.01
N LYS A 167 -17.62 -14.31 7.47
CA LYS A 167 -18.70 -13.65 6.70
C LYS A 167 -18.22 -13.10 5.36
N ILE A 168 -17.05 -12.45 5.33
CA ILE A 168 -16.46 -11.93 4.09
C ILE A 168 -16.17 -13.04 3.08
N GLN A 169 -15.73 -14.21 3.53
CA GLN A 169 -15.47 -15.38 2.68
C GLN A 169 -16.71 -16.24 2.40
N GLY A 170 -17.87 -15.88 2.95
CA GLY A 170 -19.13 -16.60 2.73
C GLY A 170 -19.28 -17.88 3.55
N PHE A 171 -18.53 -18.02 4.63
CA PHE A 171 -18.63 -19.11 5.58
C PHE A 171 -19.57 -18.79 6.76
N ASP A 172 -20.67 -18.12 6.50
CA ASP A 172 -21.62 -17.65 7.53
C ASP A 172 -22.14 -18.77 8.45
N LYS A 173 -22.14 -20.03 7.97
CA LYS A 173 -22.68 -21.19 8.68
C LYS A 173 -21.62 -22.14 9.22
N LEU A 174 -20.35 -21.80 9.08
CA LEU A 174 -19.25 -22.66 9.54
C LEU A 174 -19.20 -22.66 11.07
N LYS A 175 -19.42 -23.86 11.69
CA LYS A 175 -19.43 -24.00 13.15
C LYS A 175 -18.06 -24.38 13.73
N HIS A 176 -17.23 -25.04 12.94
CA HIS A 176 -15.94 -25.56 13.38
C HIS A 176 -14.81 -24.95 12.51
N TYR A 177 -13.91 -24.25 13.13
CA TYR A 177 -12.74 -23.65 12.52
C TYR A 177 -11.58 -23.58 13.53
N PRO A 178 -10.33 -23.42 13.09
CA PRO A 178 -9.21 -23.34 14.01
C PRO A 178 -9.40 -22.23 15.05
N ALA A 179 -9.31 -22.59 16.32
CA ALA A 179 -9.53 -21.65 17.44
C ALA A 179 -8.40 -20.64 17.62
N THR A 180 -7.18 -20.98 17.14
CA THR A 180 -6.02 -20.10 17.28
C THR A 180 -5.88 -19.18 16.08
N VAL A 181 -5.58 -17.92 16.35
CA VAL A 181 -5.41 -16.85 15.37
C VAL A 181 -4.39 -17.24 14.27
N ASP A 182 -3.28 -17.85 14.67
CA ASP A 182 -2.19 -18.23 13.78
C ASP A 182 -2.56 -19.36 12.80
N LYS A 183 -3.54 -20.20 13.14
CA LYS A 183 -4.06 -21.23 12.24
C LYS A 183 -5.25 -20.74 11.45
N PHE A 184 -6.08 -19.89 12.04
CA PHE A 184 -7.31 -19.37 11.42
C PHE A 184 -7.02 -18.48 10.22
N TYR A 185 -6.20 -17.43 10.38
CA TYR A 185 -5.98 -16.48 9.29
C TYR A 185 -5.32 -17.08 8.05
N PRO A 186 -4.32 -17.98 8.17
CA PRO A 186 -3.83 -18.72 7.01
C PRO A 186 -4.91 -19.59 6.35
N ALA A 187 -5.73 -20.29 7.12
CA ALA A 187 -6.79 -21.13 6.58
C ALA A 187 -7.84 -20.33 5.80
N ILE A 188 -8.35 -19.23 6.39
CA ILE A 188 -9.36 -18.39 5.74
C ILE A 188 -8.80 -17.60 4.56
N GLY A 189 -7.51 -17.24 4.59
CA GLY A 189 -6.82 -16.57 3.50
C GLY A 189 -6.56 -17.47 2.29
N ASN A 190 -6.40 -18.78 2.50
CA ASN A 190 -6.31 -19.79 1.45
C ASN A 190 -7.67 -20.20 0.90
N ALA A 191 -8.74 -19.95 1.63
CA ALA A 191 -10.08 -20.32 1.22
C ALA A 191 -10.57 -19.48 0.05
N VAL A 192 -11.36 -20.08 -0.82
CA VAL A 192 -12.09 -19.39 -1.89
C VAL A 192 -13.43 -18.88 -1.36
N ASN A 193 -13.88 -17.73 -1.84
CA ASN A 193 -15.19 -17.20 -1.44
C ASN A 193 -16.33 -18.10 -1.93
N VAL A 194 -17.04 -18.73 -0.99
CA VAL A 194 -18.09 -19.71 -1.30
C VAL A 194 -19.19 -19.12 -2.17
N LYS A 195 -19.64 -17.89 -1.91
CA LYS A 195 -20.72 -17.24 -2.67
C LYS A 195 -20.31 -16.96 -4.12
N VAL A 196 -19.07 -16.58 -4.33
CA VAL A 196 -18.52 -16.33 -5.69
C VAL A 196 -18.45 -17.63 -6.47
N ILE A 197 -17.87 -18.68 -5.88
CA ILE A 197 -17.75 -20.00 -6.54
C ILE A 197 -19.13 -20.58 -6.83
N SER A 198 -20.07 -20.51 -5.89
CA SER A 198 -21.44 -20.98 -6.10
C SER A 198 -22.13 -20.26 -7.27
N LYS A 199 -21.91 -18.95 -7.42
CA LYS A 199 -22.49 -18.19 -8.52
C LYS A 199 -21.85 -18.55 -9.86
N ILE A 200 -20.54 -18.76 -9.89
CA ILE A 200 -19.82 -19.22 -11.09
C ILE A 200 -20.33 -20.61 -11.50
N ALA A 201 -20.36 -21.55 -10.55
CA ALA A 201 -20.83 -22.92 -10.82
C ALA A 201 -22.26 -22.95 -11.36
N LYS A 202 -23.18 -22.18 -10.78
CA LYS A 202 -24.55 -22.05 -11.32
C LYS A 202 -24.58 -21.59 -12.77
N ASN A 203 -23.74 -20.62 -13.15
CA ASN A 203 -23.72 -20.12 -14.53
C ASN A 203 -23.02 -21.07 -15.52
N LEU A 204 -22.19 -21.98 -15.03
CA LEU A 204 -21.50 -22.95 -15.90
C LEU A 204 -22.29 -24.24 -16.11
N PHE A 205 -23.14 -24.61 -15.16
CA PHE A 205 -23.85 -25.90 -15.14
C PHE A 205 -25.37 -25.75 -15.20
N SER A 206 -25.89 -24.56 -15.42
CA SER A 206 -27.30 -24.28 -15.79
C SER A 206 -27.39 -24.04 -17.30
#